data_0a9c0f79c7465d5bc2d3b2959cb9ba5e
#
_entry.id   0a9c0f79c7465d5bc2d3b2959cb9ba5e
#
_cell.length_a   1.000
_cell.length_b   1.000
_cell.length_c   1.000
_cell.angle_alpha   90.00
_cell.angle_beta   90.00
_cell.angle_gamma   90.00
#
_symmetry.space_group_name_H-M   'P 1'
#
loop_
_entity.id
_entity.type
_entity.pdbx_description
1 polymer ?
#
loop_
_entity_poly.entity_id
_entity_poly.type
_entity_poly.pdbx_seq_one_letter_code
_entity_poly.pdbx_strand_id
1 'polypeptide(L)'
;MRSQLIALDAAPDERVREHLAALQGLVSDAILTTRTLTVELSPPVLQNEGLAAALQWLVSHMAERYNLHVALEIATEYNVANDDLSMLLFQLVRELLFNVVKHSGVSEAILTLSEDGENLVICVADCGRGFDAQVRAQPALASGGFGLYSVRERLALFGGQLKVESGPNKGVRATVLVPREPVLPA
;
A
#
# COMPACT_ATOMS: atom_id res chain seq x y z
N MET A 1 -19.69 70.11 -2.74
CA MET A 1 -18.99 68.96 -3.36
C MET A 1 -19.38 67.67 -2.61
N ARG A 2 -20.30 66.91 -3.17
CA ARG A 2 -20.71 65.60 -2.60
C ARG A 2 -19.88 64.52 -3.31
N SER A 3 -18.96 63.89 -2.58
CA SER A 3 -18.28 62.69 -3.04
C SER A 3 -19.26 61.55 -3.11
N GLN A 4 -19.58 61.08 -4.31
CA GLN A 4 -20.30 59.84 -4.54
C GLN A 4 -19.30 58.70 -4.27
N LEU A 5 -19.49 58.01 -3.15
CA LEU A 5 -18.95 56.66 -2.95
C LEU A 5 -19.78 55.75 -3.87
N ILE A 6 -19.20 55.36 -5.00
CA ILE A 6 -19.68 54.25 -5.81
C ILE A 6 -19.42 53.00 -5.02
N ALA A 7 -20.40 52.47 -4.33
CA ALA A 7 -20.40 51.12 -3.82
C ALA A 7 -20.36 50.19 -5.04
N LEU A 8 -19.23 49.53 -5.28
CA LEU A 8 -19.14 48.37 -6.17
C LEU A 8 -19.82 47.17 -5.47
N ASP A 9 -21.15 47.19 -5.52
CA ASP A 9 -21.96 46.04 -5.17
C ASP A 9 -22.21 45.22 -6.44
N ALA A 10 -21.14 44.77 -7.06
CA ALA A 10 -21.21 43.82 -8.17
C ALA A 10 -21.37 42.42 -7.55
N ALA A 11 -22.61 41.97 -7.42
CA ALA A 11 -22.85 40.55 -7.21
C ALA A 11 -22.08 39.76 -8.30
N PRO A 12 -21.28 38.76 -7.95
CA PRO A 12 -20.53 38.01 -8.95
C PRO A 12 -21.46 37.44 -9.99
N ASP A 13 -21.12 37.64 -11.26
CA ASP A 13 -21.82 37.11 -12.43
C ASP A 13 -22.14 35.63 -12.20
N GLU A 14 -23.32 35.17 -12.56
CA GLU A 14 -23.80 33.78 -12.39
C GLU A 14 -22.75 32.78 -12.89
N ARG A 15 -22.11 33.10 -14.02
CA ARG A 15 -20.99 32.32 -14.57
C ARG A 15 -19.80 32.21 -13.61
N VAL A 16 -19.45 33.30 -12.92
CA VAL A 16 -18.37 33.31 -11.93
C VAL A 16 -18.73 32.45 -10.73
N ARG A 17 -20.01 32.45 -10.30
CA ARG A 17 -20.47 31.57 -9.20
C ARG A 17 -20.44 30.11 -9.60
N GLU A 18 -20.85 29.76 -10.82
CA GLU A 18 -20.78 28.40 -11.34
C GLU A 18 -19.35 27.90 -11.44
N HIS A 19 -18.41 28.72 -11.93
CA HIS A 19 -17.00 28.37 -11.99
C HIS A 19 -16.37 28.20 -10.59
N LEU A 20 -16.74 29.08 -9.64
CA LEU A 20 -16.28 28.95 -8.26
C LEU A 20 -16.81 27.67 -7.60
N ALA A 21 -18.06 27.31 -7.81
CA ALA A 21 -18.64 26.08 -7.31
C ALA A 21 -17.96 24.84 -7.92
N ALA A 22 -17.68 24.86 -9.22
CA ALA A 22 -16.95 23.80 -9.89
C ALA A 22 -15.51 23.65 -9.35
N LEU A 23 -14.82 24.76 -9.14
CA LEU A 23 -13.47 24.77 -8.55
C LEU A 23 -13.48 24.25 -7.10
N GLN A 24 -14.47 24.65 -6.30
CA GLN A 24 -14.63 24.11 -4.94
C GLN A 24 -14.87 22.60 -4.95
N GLY A 25 -15.67 22.08 -5.88
CA GLY A 25 -15.87 20.65 -6.09
C GLY A 25 -14.55 19.93 -6.38
N LEU A 26 -13.81 20.41 -7.38
CA LEU A 26 -12.50 19.84 -7.75
C LEU A 26 -11.47 19.86 -6.60
N VAL A 27 -11.41 20.94 -5.85
CA VAL A 27 -10.54 21.06 -4.68
C VAL A 27 -10.95 20.07 -3.58
N SER A 28 -12.26 19.94 -3.32
CA SER A 28 -12.79 18.98 -2.34
C SER A 28 -12.49 17.55 -2.75
N ASP A 29 -12.63 17.19 -4.01
CA ASP A 29 -12.32 15.87 -4.55
C ASP A 29 -10.81 15.59 -4.48
N ALA A 30 -9.98 16.58 -4.78
CA ALA A 30 -8.52 16.47 -4.64
C ALA A 30 -8.10 16.25 -3.17
N ILE A 31 -8.70 16.96 -2.23
CA ILE A 31 -8.46 16.80 -0.78
C ILE A 31 -8.89 15.41 -0.33
N LEU A 32 -10.07 14.94 -0.73
CA LEU A 32 -10.56 13.60 -0.41
C LEU A 32 -9.64 12.52 -0.97
N THR A 33 -9.25 12.65 -2.24
CA THR A 33 -8.32 11.72 -2.89
C THR A 33 -6.97 11.70 -2.18
N THR A 34 -6.42 12.87 -1.84
CA THR A 34 -5.15 12.97 -1.12
C THR A 34 -5.22 12.35 0.27
N ARG A 35 -6.29 12.59 1.01
CA ARG A 35 -6.52 11.96 2.32
C ARG A 35 -6.63 10.44 2.21
N THR A 36 -7.37 9.93 1.22
CA THR A 36 -7.49 8.49 0.96
C THR A 36 -6.11 7.89 0.68
N LEU A 37 -5.32 8.51 -0.21
CA LEU A 37 -3.95 8.06 -0.52
C LEU A 37 -3.04 8.08 0.72
N THR A 38 -3.15 9.09 1.57
CA THR A 38 -2.36 9.17 2.80
C THR A 38 -2.72 8.03 3.76
N VAL A 39 -4.01 7.76 3.97
CA VAL A 39 -4.47 6.64 4.80
C VAL A 39 -4.08 5.29 4.21
N GLU A 40 -4.13 5.14 2.89
CA GLU A 40 -3.68 3.91 2.21
C GLU A 40 -2.17 3.68 2.28
N LEU A 41 -1.37 4.74 2.37
CA LEU A 41 0.09 4.64 2.45
C LEU A 41 0.59 4.44 3.89
N SER A 42 -0.11 5.01 4.86
CA SER A 42 0.25 4.97 6.28
C SER A 42 -1.02 5.10 7.13
N PRO A 43 -1.75 4.00 7.35
CA PRO A 43 -2.96 4.06 8.15
C PRO A 43 -2.62 4.40 9.61
N PRO A 44 -3.41 5.26 10.28
CA PRO A 44 -3.19 5.60 11.69
C PRO A 44 -3.15 4.38 12.62
N VAL A 45 -3.85 3.30 12.27
CA VAL A 45 -3.84 2.05 13.01
C VAL A 45 -2.45 1.42 13.08
N LEU A 46 -1.59 1.63 12.07
CA LEU A 46 -0.22 1.12 12.07
C LEU A 46 0.61 1.74 13.21
N GLN A 47 0.46 3.03 13.43
CA GLN A 47 1.18 3.75 14.49
C GLN A 47 0.61 3.50 15.89
N ASN A 48 -0.71 3.32 15.99
CA ASN A 48 -1.39 3.20 17.28
C ASN A 48 -1.47 1.75 17.78
N GLU A 49 -1.64 0.78 16.88
CA GLU A 49 -1.97 -0.61 17.22
C GLU A 49 -0.97 -1.63 16.62
N GLY A 50 -0.02 -1.14 15.80
CA GLY A 50 1.05 -1.94 15.23
C GLY A 50 0.71 -2.66 13.93
N LEU A 51 1.67 -3.46 13.45
CA LEU A 51 1.63 -4.07 12.12
C LEU A 51 0.47 -5.06 11.97
N ALA A 52 0.20 -5.92 12.96
CA ALA A 52 -0.85 -6.93 12.88
C ALA A 52 -2.24 -6.29 12.68
N ALA A 53 -2.58 -5.25 13.46
CA ALA A 53 -3.83 -4.52 13.32
C ALA A 53 -3.93 -3.78 11.97
N ALA A 54 -2.81 -3.22 11.50
CA ALA A 54 -2.76 -2.57 10.18
C ALA A 54 -2.98 -3.57 9.03
N LEU A 55 -2.48 -4.80 9.14
CA LEU A 55 -2.73 -5.85 8.16
C LEU A 55 -4.20 -6.31 8.17
N GLN A 56 -4.84 -6.39 9.32
CA GLN A 56 -6.28 -6.67 9.42
C GLN A 56 -7.11 -5.59 8.74
N TRP A 57 -6.78 -4.32 9.00
CA TRP A 57 -7.39 -3.20 8.31
C TRP A 57 -7.19 -3.26 6.79
N LEU A 58 -5.95 -3.56 6.34
CA LEU A 58 -5.62 -3.66 4.93
C LEU A 58 -6.44 -4.75 4.22
N VAL A 59 -6.59 -5.92 4.83
CA VAL A 59 -7.39 -7.03 4.28
C VAL A 59 -8.85 -6.62 4.10
N SER A 60 -9.44 -5.94 5.09
CA SER A 60 -10.82 -5.42 4.99
C SER A 60 -10.92 -4.40 3.85
N HIS A 61 -9.96 -3.50 3.75
CA HIS A 61 -9.90 -2.49 2.69
C HIS A 61 -9.77 -3.10 1.29
N MET A 62 -8.99 -4.18 1.13
CA MET A 62 -8.85 -4.91 -0.13
C MET A 62 -10.16 -5.59 -0.55
N ALA A 63 -10.90 -6.15 0.39
CA ALA A 63 -12.21 -6.76 0.11
C ALA A 63 -13.23 -5.72 -0.35
N GLU A 64 -13.34 -4.60 0.39
CA GLU A 64 -14.34 -3.56 0.12
C GLU A 64 -14.08 -2.81 -1.20
N ARG A 65 -12.83 -2.50 -1.49
CA ARG A 65 -12.48 -1.58 -2.57
C ARG A 65 -12.06 -2.28 -3.86
N TYR A 66 -11.48 -3.46 -3.75
CA TYR A 66 -10.90 -4.19 -4.88
C TYR A 66 -11.49 -5.57 -5.10
N ASN A 67 -12.49 -5.98 -4.28
CA ASN A 67 -13.11 -7.29 -4.32
C ASN A 67 -12.07 -8.43 -4.22
N LEU A 68 -11.00 -8.22 -3.44
CA LEU A 68 -9.97 -9.21 -3.14
C LEU A 68 -10.18 -9.74 -1.72
N HIS A 69 -10.58 -10.99 -1.60
CA HIS A 69 -10.77 -11.68 -0.32
C HIS A 69 -9.46 -12.31 0.14
N VAL A 70 -8.91 -11.80 1.22
CA VAL A 70 -7.62 -12.26 1.76
C VAL A 70 -7.87 -13.03 3.04
N ALA A 71 -7.52 -14.31 3.08
CA ALA A 71 -7.46 -15.07 4.32
C ALA A 71 -6.21 -14.65 5.11
N LEU A 72 -6.42 -13.99 6.25
CA LEU A 72 -5.34 -13.51 7.11
C LEU A 72 -5.12 -14.47 8.27
N GLU A 73 -3.89 -14.96 8.42
CA GLU A 73 -3.45 -15.81 9.52
C GLU A 73 -2.31 -15.10 10.27
N ILE A 74 -2.53 -14.77 11.54
CA ILE A 74 -1.54 -14.18 12.43
C ILE A 74 -1.17 -15.23 13.47
N ALA A 75 0.05 -15.75 13.38
CA ALA A 75 0.61 -16.79 14.25
C ALA A 75 1.80 -16.25 15.08
N THR A 76 1.77 -14.97 15.47
CA THR A 76 2.78 -14.31 16.28
C THR A 76 2.15 -13.23 17.14
N GLU A 77 2.67 -13.06 18.34
CA GLU A 77 2.39 -11.91 19.21
C GLU A 77 3.48 -10.81 19.10
N TYR A 78 4.52 -11.06 18.27
CA TYR A 78 5.61 -10.11 18.11
C TYR A 78 5.13 -8.82 17.45
N ASN A 79 5.38 -7.70 18.13
CA ASN A 79 5.13 -6.37 17.61
C ASN A 79 6.44 -5.75 17.12
N VAL A 80 6.45 -5.27 15.89
CA VAL A 80 7.60 -4.59 15.29
C VAL A 80 7.78 -3.23 15.95
N ALA A 81 8.80 -3.12 16.81
CA ALA A 81 9.06 -1.89 17.58
C ALA A 81 9.61 -0.73 16.72
N ASN A 82 10.20 -1.03 15.57
CA ASN A 82 10.76 -0.02 14.67
C ASN A 82 9.68 0.48 13.71
N ASP A 83 9.31 1.75 13.82
CA ASP A 83 8.24 2.38 13.02
C ASP A 83 8.56 2.39 11.52
N ASP A 84 9.82 2.63 11.13
CA ASP A 84 10.23 2.64 9.72
C ASP A 84 10.15 1.24 9.11
N LEU A 85 10.55 0.21 9.85
CA LEU A 85 10.41 -1.18 9.44
C LEU A 85 8.93 -1.58 9.35
N SER A 86 8.15 -1.22 10.35
CA SER A 86 6.70 -1.48 10.38
C SER A 86 5.99 -0.88 9.16
N MET A 87 6.32 0.36 8.85
CA MET A 87 5.83 1.07 7.67
C MET A 87 6.27 0.40 6.37
N LEU A 88 7.54 0.03 6.27
CA LEU A 88 8.09 -0.66 5.10
C LEU A 88 7.40 -2.00 4.85
N LEU A 89 7.19 -2.80 5.91
CA LEU A 89 6.51 -4.10 5.82
C LEU A 89 5.04 -3.93 5.41
N PHE A 90 4.34 -2.95 5.97
CA PHE A 90 2.98 -2.63 5.57
C PHE A 90 2.89 -2.24 4.08
N GLN A 91 3.76 -1.33 3.61
CA GLN A 91 3.81 -0.91 2.21
C GLN A 91 4.14 -2.09 1.28
N LEU A 92 5.03 -2.98 1.69
CA LEU A 92 5.38 -4.17 0.92
C LEU A 92 4.19 -5.12 0.78
N VAL A 93 3.50 -5.45 1.87
CA VAL A 93 2.32 -6.31 1.82
C VAL A 93 1.23 -5.69 0.96
N ARG A 94 0.99 -4.39 1.11
CA ARG A 94 0.04 -3.65 0.28
C ARG A 94 0.37 -3.78 -1.22
N GLU A 95 1.64 -3.59 -1.60
CA GLU A 95 2.08 -3.72 -2.99
C GLU A 95 1.91 -5.16 -3.51
N LEU A 96 2.21 -6.17 -2.68
CA LEU A 96 2.00 -7.57 -3.02
C LEU A 96 0.51 -7.87 -3.27
N LEU A 97 -0.39 -7.40 -2.42
CA LEU A 97 -1.84 -7.57 -2.61
C LEU A 97 -2.35 -6.82 -3.85
N PHE A 98 -1.82 -5.62 -4.13
CA PHE A 98 -2.14 -4.93 -5.39
C PHE A 98 -1.64 -5.68 -6.63
N ASN A 99 -0.52 -6.39 -6.53
CA ASN A 99 -0.05 -7.24 -7.61
C ASN A 99 -1.00 -8.42 -7.85
N VAL A 100 -1.60 -8.99 -6.80
CA VAL A 100 -2.66 -9.99 -6.93
C VAL A 100 -3.84 -9.38 -7.68
N VAL A 101 -4.37 -8.23 -7.25
CA VAL A 101 -5.50 -7.55 -7.92
C VAL A 101 -5.22 -7.31 -9.41
N LYS A 102 -4.04 -6.80 -9.74
CA LYS A 102 -3.70 -6.40 -11.13
C LYS A 102 -3.35 -7.56 -12.04
N HIS A 103 -2.75 -8.62 -11.47
CA HIS A 103 -2.00 -9.58 -12.28
C HIS A 103 -2.41 -11.04 -12.10
N SER A 104 -3.02 -11.45 -11.00
CA SER A 104 -3.31 -12.86 -10.74
C SER A 104 -4.46 -13.41 -11.58
N GLY A 105 -5.50 -12.60 -11.77
CA GLY A 105 -6.76 -13.03 -12.39
C GLY A 105 -7.68 -13.79 -11.41
N VAL A 106 -7.36 -13.82 -10.11
CA VAL A 106 -8.21 -14.39 -9.05
C VAL A 106 -8.59 -13.31 -8.04
N SER A 107 -9.65 -13.56 -7.28
CA SER A 107 -10.17 -12.66 -6.23
C SER A 107 -9.88 -13.17 -4.82
N GLU A 108 -8.97 -14.13 -4.68
CA GLU A 108 -8.61 -14.73 -3.40
C GLU A 108 -7.09 -14.75 -3.21
N ALA A 109 -6.64 -14.50 -1.98
CA ALA A 109 -5.24 -14.60 -1.58
C ALA A 109 -5.13 -15.05 -0.12
N ILE A 110 -3.94 -15.46 0.28
CA ILE A 110 -3.61 -15.79 1.66
C ILE A 110 -2.49 -14.85 2.10
N LEU A 111 -2.63 -14.27 3.29
CA LEU A 111 -1.62 -13.47 3.95
C LEU A 111 -1.32 -14.10 5.31
N THR A 112 -0.07 -14.50 5.54
CA THR A 112 0.35 -15.03 6.83
C THR A 112 1.40 -14.13 7.47
N LEU A 113 1.29 -13.93 8.79
CA LEU A 113 2.28 -13.27 9.64
C LEU A 113 2.68 -14.26 10.73
N SER A 114 3.95 -14.67 10.75
CA SER A 114 4.46 -15.71 11.64
C SER A 114 5.91 -15.43 12.03
N GLU A 115 6.46 -16.30 12.88
CA GLU A 115 7.86 -16.29 13.26
C GLU A 115 8.56 -17.58 12.80
N ASP A 116 9.81 -17.46 12.40
CA ASP A 116 10.71 -18.58 12.14
C ASP A 116 12.08 -18.29 12.78
N GLY A 117 12.31 -18.88 13.94
CA GLY A 117 13.49 -18.59 14.77
C GLY A 117 13.52 -17.12 15.20
N GLU A 118 14.56 -16.41 14.79
CA GLU A 118 14.74 -14.99 15.09
C GLU A 118 14.14 -14.06 14.02
N ASN A 119 13.46 -14.62 13.03
CA ASN A 119 12.89 -13.85 11.94
C ASN A 119 11.39 -13.72 12.08
N LEU A 120 10.88 -12.53 11.73
CA LEU A 120 9.50 -12.31 11.35
C LEU A 120 9.32 -12.73 9.90
N VAL A 121 8.27 -13.51 9.62
CA VAL A 121 7.97 -14.02 8.28
C VAL A 121 6.60 -13.53 7.86
N ILE A 122 6.54 -12.87 6.71
CA ILE A 122 5.29 -12.47 6.07
C ILE A 122 5.21 -13.18 4.73
N CYS A 123 4.10 -13.88 4.46
CA CYS A 123 3.89 -14.53 3.18
C CYS A 123 2.56 -14.07 2.57
N VAL A 124 2.60 -13.64 1.30
CA VAL A 124 1.43 -13.40 0.46
C VAL A 124 1.42 -14.43 -0.64
N ALA A 125 0.31 -15.15 -0.79
CA ALA A 125 0.16 -16.19 -1.80
C ALA A 125 -1.18 -16.08 -2.51
N ASP A 126 -1.18 -16.30 -3.83
CA ASP A 126 -2.36 -16.46 -4.67
C ASP A 126 -2.26 -17.73 -5.54
N CYS A 127 -3.40 -18.19 -6.04
CA CYS A 127 -3.51 -19.34 -6.95
C CYS A 127 -3.81 -18.90 -8.39
N GLY A 128 -3.39 -17.69 -8.77
CA GLY A 128 -3.66 -17.11 -10.09
C GLY A 128 -2.77 -17.65 -11.21
N ARG A 129 -2.74 -16.92 -12.33
CA ARG A 129 -1.98 -17.32 -13.54
C ARG A 129 -0.48 -17.38 -13.33
N GLY A 130 0.06 -16.77 -12.28
CA GLY A 130 1.49 -16.69 -12.06
C GLY A 130 2.28 -16.08 -13.24
N PHE A 131 3.58 -16.26 -13.21
CA PHE A 131 4.48 -15.81 -14.28
C PHE A 131 5.76 -16.66 -14.32
N ASP A 132 6.49 -16.64 -15.44
CA ASP A 132 7.81 -17.24 -15.53
C ASP A 132 8.83 -16.37 -14.80
N ALA A 133 9.28 -16.85 -13.65
CA ALA A 133 10.22 -16.12 -12.79
C ALA A 133 11.60 -15.92 -13.46
N GLN A 134 11.99 -16.79 -14.40
CA GLN A 134 13.26 -16.67 -15.13
C GLN A 134 13.25 -15.51 -16.13
N VAL A 135 12.09 -15.21 -16.70
CA VAL A 135 11.92 -14.07 -17.64
C VAL A 135 11.91 -12.73 -16.91
N ARG A 136 11.45 -12.69 -15.64
CA ARG A 136 11.37 -11.45 -14.82
C ARG A 136 12.61 -11.14 -13.99
N ALA A 137 13.63 -11.99 -14.00
CA ALA A 137 14.91 -11.73 -13.30
C ALA A 137 15.74 -10.59 -13.95
N GLN A 138 15.37 -10.14 -15.16
CA GLN A 138 15.94 -8.92 -15.73
C GLN A 138 15.22 -7.71 -15.15
N PRO A 139 15.93 -6.60 -14.82
CA PRO A 139 15.30 -5.36 -14.41
C PRO A 139 14.49 -4.81 -15.59
N ALA A 140 13.26 -5.27 -15.70
CA ALA A 140 12.37 -4.85 -16.78
C ALA A 140 11.98 -3.40 -16.55
N LEU A 141 12.57 -2.51 -17.32
CA LEU A 141 12.20 -1.11 -17.54
C LEU A 141 10.79 -0.95 -18.15
N ALA A 142 10.03 -2.02 -18.30
CA ALA A 142 8.70 -2.01 -18.90
C ALA A 142 7.64 -2.46 -17.87
N SER A 143 6.78 -1.52 -17.52
CA SER A 143 5.50 -1.67 -16.79
C SER A 143 5.58 -2.15 -15.31
N GLY A 144 5.76 -1.21 -14.38
CA GLY A 144 5.30 -1.33 -13.00
C GLY A 144 6.23 -2.04 -12.00
N GLY A 145 7.45 -2.43 -12.38
CA GLY A 145 8.39 -3.13 -11.50
C GLY A 145 9.15 -2.27 -10.48
N PHE A 146 8.96 -0.96 -10.48
CA PHE A 146 9.68 -0.05 -9.58
C PHE A 146 9.28 -0.22 -8.10
N GLY A 147 8.03 -0.59 -7.81
CA GLY A 147 7.53 -0.73 -6.43
C GLY A 147 8.26 -1.81 -5.65
N LEU A 148 8.25 -3.06 -6.13
CA LEU A 148 8.90 -4.19 -5.45
C LEU A 148 10.42 -4.08 -5.43
N TYR A 149 11.05 -3.53 -6.46
CA TYR A 149 12.49 -3.32 -6.49
C TYR A 149 12.93 -2.32 -5.39
N SER A 150 12.29 -1.15 -5.34
CA SER A 150 12.58 -0.13 -4.34
C SER A 150 12.32 -0.61 -2.90
N VAL A 151 11.28 -1.42 -2.70
CA VAL A 151 10.98 -2.00 -1.38
C VAL A 151 12.02 -3.06 -1.00
N ARG A 152 12.47 -3.88 -1.96
CA ARG A 152 13.51 -4.89 -1.73
C ARG A 152 14.83 -4.29 -1.29
N GLU A 153 15.28 -3.20 -1.93
CA GLU A 153 16.49 -2.47 -1.55
C GLU A 153 16.38 -1.91 -0.11
N ARG A 154 15.23 -1.32 0.21
CA ARG A 154 15.00 -0.81 1.58
C ARG A 154 14.91 -1.92 2.62
N LEU A 155 14.31 -3.06 2.27
CA LEU A 155 14.21 -4.21 3.16
C LEU A 155 15.60 -4.76 3.53
N ALA A 156 16.54 -4.73 2.58
CA ALA A 156 17.94 -5.15 2.81
C ALA A 156 18.66 -4.28 3.86
N LEU A 157 18.30 -3.00 4.02
CA LEU A 157 18.85 -2.12 5.05
C LEU A 157 18.50 -2.60 6.47
N PHE A 158 17.40 -3.34 6.63
CA PHE A 158 16.97 -3.97 7.88
C PHE A 158 17.44 -5.43 7.99
N GLY A 159 18.33 -5.89 7.11
CA GLY A 159 18.76 -7.29 7.05
C GLY A 159 17.70 -8.23 6.51
N GLY A 160 16.61 -7.69 5.94
CA GLY A 160 15.51 -8.48 5.43
C GLY A 160 15.72 -8.97 3.99
N GLN A 161 14.94 -9.98 3.62
CA GLN A 161 14.95 -10.59 2.30
C GLN A 161 13.53 -10.79 1.76
N LEU A 162 13.36 -10.62 0.45
CA LEU A 162 12.13 -10.95 -0.26
C LEU A 162 12.42 -12.07 -1.27
N LYS A 163 11.77 -13.22 -1.09
CA LYS A 163 11.76 -14.35 -2.01
C LYS A 163 10.43 -14.38 -2.75
N VAL A 164 10.46 -14.51 -4.07
CA VAL A 164 9.25 -14.65 -4.90
C VAL A 164 9.36 -15.93 -5.70
N GLU A 165 8.37 -16.80 -5.54
CA GLU A 165 8.22 -18.07 -6.23
C GLU A 165 6.96 -18.01 -7.10
N SER A 166 7.09 -18.32 -8.37
CA SER A 166 5.99 -18.33 -9.33
C SER A 166 6.28 -19.26 -10.49
N GLY A 167 5.26 -19.69 -11.15
CA GLY A 167 5.32 -20.42 -12.41
C GLY A 167 4.01 -20.24 -13.21
N PRO A 168 4.00 -20.51 -14.51
CA PRO A 168 2.80 -20.42 -15.32
C PRO A 168 1.65 -21.27 -14.74
N ASN A 169 0.52 -20.62 -14.44
CA ASN A 169 -0.68 -21.21 -13.82
C ASN A 169 -0.44 -21.87 -12.44
N LYS A 170 0.60 -21.42 -11.71
CA LYS A 170 0.91 -21.90 -10.34
C LYS A 170 0.74 -20.82 -9.29
N GLY A 171 0.19 -19.66 -9.68
CA GLY A 171 0.07 -18.52 -8.79
C GLY A 171 1.43 -17.87 -8.43
N VAL A 172 1.42 -17.07 -7.39
CA VAL A 172 2.60 -16.41 -6.84
C VAL A 172 2.65 -16.65 -5.33
N ARG A 173 3.85 -16.90 -4.83
CA ARG A 173 4.16 -16.90 -3.39
C ARG A 173 5.31 -15.92 -3.15
N ALA A 174 5.04 -14.86 -2.41
CA ALA A 174 6.03 -13.87 -2.00
C ALA A 174 6.26 -14.01 -0.50
N THR A 175 7.48 -14.34 -0.09
CA THR A 175 7.87 -14.52 1.30
C THR A 175 8.89 -13.46 1.69
N VAL A 176 8.57 -12.71 2.72
CA VAL A 176 9.43 -11.71 3.36
C VAL A 176 9.98 -12.33 4.63
N LEU A 177 11.29 -12.27 4.81
CA LEU A 177 11.96 -12.60 6.05
C LEU A 177 12.69 -11.35 6.55
N VAL A 178 12.52 -11.01 7.81
CA VAL A 178 13.23 -9.89 8.44
C VAL A 178 13.60 -10.25 9.86
N PRO A 179 14.85 -9.98 10.31
CA PRO A 179 15.23 -10.19 11.70
C PRO A 179 14.33 -9.37 12.64
N ARG A 180 13.90 -9.97 13.74
CA ARG A 180 13.10 -9.27 14.77
C ARG A 180 13.89 -8.14 15.43
N GLU A 181 15.19 -8.31 15.56
CA GLU A 181 16.12 -7.26 15.99
C GLU A 181 16.99 -6.87 14.79
N PRO A 182 16.54 -5.89 13.97
CA PRO A 182 17.34 -5.48 12.82
C PRO A 182 18.62 -4.80 13.28
N VAL A 183 19.75 -5.29 12.76
CA VAL A 183 21.05 -4.60 12.92
C VAL A 183 21.02 -3.38 12.01
N LEU A 184 20.70 -2.22 12.58
CA LEU A 184 20.78 -0.96 11.82
C LEU A 184 22.24 -0.72 11.43
N PRO A 185 22.52 -0.40 10.16
CA PRO A 185 23.86 0.03 9.77
C PRO A 185 24.21 1.32 10.52
N ALA A 186 25.43 1.34 11.08
CA ALA A 186 25.98 2.48 11.81
C ALA A 186 26.14 3.72 10.91
#